data_cc90df64369567b34bedf07599a3f955
#
_entry.id   cc90df64369567b34bedf07599a3f955
#
_cell.length_a   1.000
_cell.length_b   1.000
_cell.length_c   1.000
_cell.angle_alpha   90.00
_cell.angle_beta   90.00
_cell.angle_gamma   90.00
#
_symmetry.space_group_name_H-M   'P 1'
#
loop_
_entity.id
_entity.type
_entity.pdbx_description
1 polymer ?
#
loop_
_entity_poly.entity_id
_entity_poly.type
_entity_poly.pdbx_seq_one_letter_code
_entity_poly.pdbx_strand_id
1 'polypeptide(L)'
;MPPPALLPADVLAAMLRADPSRPRVTAYDDARGERIELSAKTLANWVAKAANLLQEQTDASPGVTVGLALPPHWRAFYWALAAWSTGTTVVTGAGAAAAEIVVTDDPAQARRVTEDGGYAVLVTLAALARNHPQAPPDVVDEARELPSYADQFAPWESPEPAGTALRTEAGDTAYDSVVAPRDWPARPRVRVSGGLAAVLTDALAAWAMDGSIVLIAPADGAPVDQLSRLSAEHVSIDLADG
;
A
#
# COMPACT_ATOMS: atom_id res chain seq x y z
N MET A 1 13.44 -26.75 13.06
CA MET A 1 13.22 -25.99 11.80
C MET A 1 12.73 -24.60 12.18
N PRO A 2 13.29 -23.53 11.66
CA PRO A 2 12.69 -22.21 11.84
C PRO A 2 11.26 -22.22 11.26
N PRO A 3 10.34 -21.41 11.80
CA PRO A 3 9.02 -21.27 11.20
C PRO A 3 9.18 -20.75 9.75
N PRO A 4 8.25 -21.11 8.85
CA PRO A 4 8.27 -20.57 7.49
C PRO A 4 8.20 -19.04 7.54
N ALA A 5 8.89 -18.39 6.60
CA ALA A 5 8.85 -16.95 6.45
C ALA A 5 7.41 -16.51 6.18
N LEU A 6 6.99 -15.41 6.80
CA LEU A 6 5.65 -14.84 6.62
C LEU A 6 5.65 -13.95 5.37
N LEU A 7 4.78 -14.22 4.42
CA LEU A 7 4.62 -13.41 3.22
C LEU A 7 3.56 -12.31 3.43
N PRO A 8 3.56 -11.22 2.63
CA PRO A 8 2.55 -10.15 2.76
C PRO A 8 1.10 -10.65 2.67
N ALA A 9 0.81 -11.63 1.83
CA ALA A 9 -0.52 -12.25 1.74
C ALA A 9 -0.91 -13.00 3.02
N ASP A 10 0.06 -13.65 3.70
CA ASP A 10 -0.16 -14.33 4.97
C ASP A 10 -0.49 -13.33 6.09
N VAL A 11 0.17 -12.16 6.07
CA VAL A 11 -0.10 -11.06 7.01
C VAL A 11 -1.55 -10.59 6.87
N LEU A 12 -2.03 -10.33 5.65
CA LEU A 12 -3.41 -9.93 5.38
C LEU A 12 -4.40 -11.01 5.83
N ALA A 13 -4.12 -12.27 5.50
CA ALA A 13 -4.96 -13.40 5.93
C ALA A 13 -4.98 -13.57 7.46
N ALA A 14 -3.85 -13.33 8.14
CA ALA A 14 -3.78 -13.38 9.61
C ALA A 14 -4.62 -12.27 10.25
N MET A 15 -4.56 -11.04 9.73
CA MET A 15 -5.40 -9.93 10.21
C MET A 15 -6.89 -10.24 10.10
N LEU A 16 -7.32 -10.83 8.97
CA LEU A 16 -8.71 -11.22 8.74
C LEU A 16 -9.17 -12.32 9.70
N ARG A 17 -8.31 -13.30 9.97
CA ARG A 17 -8.63 -14.37 10.93
C ARG A 17 -8.69 -13.89 12.37
N ALA A 18 -7.84 -12.94 12.74
CA ALA A 18 -7.77 -12.41 14.11
C ALA A 18 -8.99 -11.56 14.46
N ASP A 19 -9.30 -10.56 13.64
CA ASP A 19 -10.47 -9.69 13.77
C ASP A 19 -10.66 -8.88 12.49
N PRO A 20 -11.62 -9.24 11.62
CA PRO A 20 -11.89 -8.55 10.37
C PRO A 20 -12.42 -7.12 10.55
N SER A 21 -13.01 -6.80 11.71
CA SER A 21 -13.60 -5.48 12.00
C SER A 21 -12.59 -4.49 12.60
N ARG A 22 -11.46 -4.99 13.10
CA ARG A 22 -10.48 -4.15 13.79
C ARG A 22 -9.82 -3.20 12.81
N PRO A 23 -9.71 -1.88 13.15
CA PRO A 23 -8.95 -0.92 12.38
C PRO A 23 -7.47 -1.32 12.27
N ARG A 24 -6.97 -1.35 11.04
CA ARG A 24 -5.56 -1.67 10.72
C ARG A 24 -4.79 -0.48 10.17
N VAL A 25 -5.51 0.45 9.57
CA VAL A 25 -4.96 1.70 9.05
C VAL A 25 -5.80 2.85 9.57
N THR A 26 -5.17 3.85 10.15
CA THR A 26 -5.75 5.17 10.39
C THR A 26 -4.89 6.20 9.69
N ALA A 27 -5.45 6.98 8.80
CA ALA A 27 -4.73 7.99 8.03
C ALA A 27 -5.35 9.38 8.23
N TYR A 28 -4.50 10.36 8.42
CA TYR A 28 -4.86 11.77 8.51
C TYR A 28 -4.27 12.53 7.34
N ASP A 29 -5.08 13.35 6.70
CA ASP A 29 -4.67 14.37 5.74
C ASP A 29 -5.20 15.72 6.23
N ASP A 30 -4.36 16.46 6.92
CA ASP A 30 -4.74 17.75 7.53
C ASP A 30 -4.97 18.83 6.48
N ALA A 31 -4.32 18.73 5.30
CA ALA A 31 -4.52 19.67 4.20
C ALA A 31 -5.94 19.53 3.60
N ARG A 32 -6.52 18.33 3.64
CA ARG A 32 -7.88 18.05 3.17
C ARG A 32 -8.90 17.97 4.30
N GLY A 33 -8.47 17.98 5.57
CA GLY A 33 -9.34 17.77 6.71
C GLY A 33 -9.91 16.35 6.77
N GLU A 34 -9.19 15.37 6.25
CA GLU A 34 -9.64 13.98 6.14
C GLU A 34 -9.06 13.11 7.27
N ARG A 35 -9.91 12.24 7.83
CA ARG A 35 -9.51 11.10 8.66
C ARG A 35 -10.15 9.84 8.08
N ILE A 36 -9.32 8.92 7.66
CA ILE A 36 -9.73 7.64 7.09
C ILE A 36 -9.33 6.51 8.03
N GLU A 37 -10.24 5.56 8.21
CA GLU A 37 -9.97 4.35 8.97
C GLU A 37 -10.38 3.13 8.15
N LEU A 38 -9.45 2.18 7.98
CA LEU A 38 -9.70 0.92 7.30
C LEU A 38 -9.61 -0.25 8.27
N SER A 39 -10.69 -0.99 8.42
CA SER A 39 -10.66 -2.31 9.07
C SER A 39 -9.89 -3.32 8.23
N ALA A 40 -9.51 -4.45 8.83
CA ALA A 40 -8.88 -5.55 8.08
C ALA A 40 -9.74 -5.98 6.88
N LYS A 41 -11.07 -6.08 7.06
CA LYS A 41 -12.01 -6.44 5.99
C LYS A 41 -12.06 -5.38 4.90
N THR A 42 -12.14 -4.10 5.25
CA THR A 42 -12.17 -3.02 4.27
C THR A 42 -10.88 -2.96 3.47
N LEU A 43 -9.73 -3.08 4.15
CA LEU A 43 -8.43 -3.14 3.49
C LEU A 43 -8.36 -4.33 2.52
N ALA A 44 -8.76 -5.52 2.96
CA ALA A 44 -8.75 -6.73 2.12
C ALA A 44 -9.66 -6.62 0.90
N ASN A 45 -10.83 -5.98 1.01
CA ASN A 45 -11.71 -5.74 -0.13
C ASN A 45 -11.03 -4.85 -1.18
N TRP A 46 -10.37 -3.77 -0.77
CA TRP A 46 -9.60 -2.91 -1.70
C TRP A 46 -8.42 -3.65 -2.31
N VAL A 47 -7.70 -4.46 -1.51
CA VAL A 47 -6.61 -5.31 -2.01
C VAL A 47 -7.12 -6.28 -3.08
N ALA A 48 -8.22 -6.96 -2.83
CA ALA A 48 -8.80 -7.91 -3.79
C ALA A 48 -9.19 -7.23 -5.10
N LYS A 49 -9.86 -6.07 -5.03
CA LYS A 49 -10.24 -5.28 -6.22
C LYS A 49 -9.02 -4.83 -7.02
N ALA A 50 -8.00 -4.30 -6.35
CA ALA A 50 -6.76 -3.85 -7.00
C ALA A 50 -5.97 -5.04 -7.59
N ALA A 51 -5.92 -6.17 -6.91
CA ALA A 51 -5.26 -7.37 -7.41
C ALA A 51 -5.98 -7.96 -8.63
N ASN A 52 -7.33 -7.99 -8.63
CA ASN A 52 -8.10 -8.38 -9.81
C ASN A 52 -7.85 -7.43 -10.99
N LEU A 53 -7.84 -6.11 -10.75
CA LEU A 53 -7.51 -5.14 -11.81
C LEU A 53 -6.13 -5.42 -12.40
N LEU A 54 -5.10 -5.57 -11.54
CA LEU A 54 -3.74 -5.87 -12.00
C LEU A 54 -3.69 -7.17 -12.80
N GLN A 55 -4.28 -8.24 -12.28
CA GLN A 55 -4.24 -9.55 -12.91
C GLN A 55 -5.03 -9.61 -14.23
N GLU A 56 -6.24 -9.03 -14.28
CA GLU A 56 -7.13 -9.11 -15.43
C GLU A 56 -6.77 -8.14 -16.56
N GLN A 57 -6.16 -6.99 -16.23
CA GLN A 57 -5.85 -5.95 -17.22
C GLN A 57 -4.40 -5.99 -17.71
N THR A 58 -3.48 -6.56 -16.91
CA THR A 58 -2.05 -6.46 -17.20
C THR A 58 -1.31 -7.79 -17.09
N ASP A 59 -2.02 -8.91 -16.91
CA ASP A 59 -1.42 -10.23 -16.69
C ASP A 59 -0.39 -10.22 -15.54
N ALA A 60 -0.61 -9.38 -14.52
CA ALA A 60 0.30 -9.21 -13.39
C ALA A 60 0.55 -10.55 -12.69
N SER A 61 1.81 -10.96 -12.65
CA SER A 61 2.29 -12.26 -12.17
C SER A 61 3.74 -12.16 -11.69
N PRO A 62 4.32 -13.20 -11.08
CA PRO A 62 5.73 -13.18 -10.68
C PRO A 62 6.68 -12.79 -11.82
N GLY A 63 7.55 -11.82 -11.55
CA GLY A 63 8.50 -11.25 -12.52
C GLY A 63 8.07 -9.90 -13.09
N VAL A 64 6.77 -9.56 -13.08
CA VAL A 64 6.27 -8.24 -13.47
C VAL A 64 6.54 -7.21 -12.37
N THR A 65 6.78 -5.96 -12.76
CA THR A 65 7.04 -4.84 -11.83
C THR A 65 5.84 -3.89 -11.74
N VAL A 66 5.49 -3.52 -10.50
CA VAL A 66 4.46 -2.50 -10.19
C VAL A 66 5.13 -1.33 -9.49
N GLY A 67 5.26 -0.20 -10.17
CA GLY A 67 5.79 1.04 -9.62
C GLY A 67 4.73 1.80 -8.83
N LEU A 68 4.99 2.05 -7.55
CA LEU A 68 4.16 2.92 -6.73
C LEU A 68 4.78 4.32 -6.70
N ALA A 69 4.42 5.14 -7.68
CA ALA A 69 4.79 6.55 -7.77
C ALA A 69 3.77 7.42 -7.01
N LEU A 70 3.57 7.10 -5.74
CA LEU A 70 2.62 7.73 -4.83
C LEU A 70 3.36 8.29 -3.61
N PRO A 71 2.84 9.35 -2.98
CA PRO A 71 3.27 9.71 -1.64
C PRO A 71 2.83 8.63 -0.64
N PRO A 72 3.41 8.60 0.59
CA PRO A 72 2.85 7.83 1.68
C PRO A 72 1.39 8.20 1.92
N HIS A 73 0.49 7.30 1.56
CA HIS A 73 -0.95 7.50 1.59
C HIS A 73 -1.67 6.17 1.87
N TRP A 74 -2.87 6.21 2.47
CA TRP A 74 -3.60 4.98 2.79
C TRP A 74 -3.90 4.11 1.56
N ARG A 75 -4.02 4.70 0.37
CA ARG A 75 -4.21 3.97 -0.89
C ARG A 75 -2.97 3.17 -1.28
N ALA A 76 -1.77 3.66 -1.00
CA ALA A 76 -0.54 2.95 -1.31
C ALA A 76 -0.44 1.59 -0.60
N PHE A 77 -1.05 1.43 0.58
CA PHE A 77 -1.05 0.16 1.29
C PHE A 77 -1.81 -0.94 0.56
N TYR A 78 -3.01 -0.66 0.07
CA TYR A 78 -3.74 -1.70 -0.65
C TYR A 78 -3.17 -1.95 -2.05
N TRP A 79 -2.59 -0.95 -2.72
CA TRP A 79 -1.87 -1.17 -3.97
C TRP A 79 -0.63 -2.04 -3.78
N ALA A 80 0.17 -1.80 -2.73
CA ALA A 80 1.32 -2.64 -2.41
C ALA A 80 0.90 -4.08 -2.07
N LEU A 81 -0.11 -4.24 -1.21
CA LEU A 81 -0.64 -5.56 -0.86
C LEU A 81 -1.25 -6.28 -2.07
N ALA A 82 -1.91 -5.56 -2.99
CA ALA A 82 -2.44 -6.12 -4.22
C ALA A 82 -1.33 -6.62 -5.14
N ALA A 83 -0.30 -5.79 -5.37
CA ALA A 83 0.88 -6.17 -6.14
C ALA A 83 1.56 -7.41 -5.53
N TRP A 84 1.78 -7.45 -4.22
CA TRP A 84 2.33 -8.63 -3.56
C TRP A 84 1.41 -9.85 -3.63
N SER A 85 0.09 -9.65 -3.68
CA SER A 85 -0.87 -10.76 -3.82
C SER A 85 -0.86 -11.38 -5.21
N THR A 86 -0.49 -10.63 -6.26
CA THR A 86 -0.27 -11.14 -7.62
C THR A 86 1.14 -11.71 -7.82
N GLY A 87 2.02 -11.60 -6.83
CA GLY A 87 3.41 -12.06 -6.91
C GLY A 87 4.37 -11.09 -7.60
N THR A 88 3.92 -9.87 -7.93
CA THR A 88 4.74 -8.86 -8.63
C THR A 88 5.74 -8.19 -7.72
N THR A 89 6.78 -7.58 -8.29
CA THR A 89 7.74 -6.75 -7.56
C THR A 89 7.20 -5.33 -7.40
N VAL A 90 7.01 -4.87 -6.17
CA VAL A 90 6.73 -3.45 -5.89
C VAL A 90 8.01 -2.64 -6.07
N VAL A 91 7.95 -1.57 -6.86
CA VAL A 91 9.06 -0.62 -7.06
C VAL A 91 8.67 0.73 -6.46
N THR A 92 9.55 1.34 -5.66
CA THR A 92 9.33 2.65 -5.05
C THR A 92 10.50 3.59 -5.34
N GLY A 93 10.33 4.88 -5.03
CA GLY A 93 11.35 5.89 -5.29
C GLY A 93 11.47 6.24 -6.78
N ALA A 94 12.66 6.68 -7.21
CA ALA A 94 12.88 7.15 -8.58
C ALA A 94 12.62 6.08 -9.66
N GLY A 95 12.80 4.81 -9.32
CA GLY A 95 12.55 3.68 -10.23
C GLY A 95 11.08 3.37 -10.50
N ALA A 96 10.16 3.86 -9.67
CA ALA A 96 8.74 3.53 -9.78
C ALA A 96 8.12 3.93 -11.13
N ALA A 97 8.54 5.05 -11.69
CA ALA A 97 8.04 5.56 -12.97
C ALA A 97 8.45 4.72 -14.20
N ALA A 98 9.46 3.86 -14.05
CA ALA A 98 9.98 3.00 -15.11
C ALA A 98 9.51 1.54 -15.01
N ALA A 99 8.61 1.23 -14.08
CA ALA A 99 8.02 -0.09 -13.95
C ALA A 99 7.04 -0.39 -15.10
N GLU A 100 6.77 -1.66 -15.35
CA GLU A 100 5.83 -2.10 -16.40
C GLU A 100 4.40 -1.62 -16.15
N ILE A 101 4.00 -1.60 -14.87
CA ILE A 101 2.72 -1.06 -14.41
C ILE A 101 3.03 0.07 -13.44
N VAL A 102 2.45 1.25 -13.65
CA VAL A 102 2.69 2.42 -12.80
C VAL A 102 1.39 2.88 -12.15
N VAL A 103 1.38 2.92 -10.82
CA VAL A 103 0.30 3.49 -10.01
C VAL A 103 0.78 4.85 -9.52
N THR A 104 0.12 5.93 -9.96
CA THR A 104 0.55 7.31 -9.71
C THR A 104 -0.63 8.23 -9.45
N ASP A 105 -0.40 9.34 -8.74
CA ASP A 105 -1.37 10.43 -8.58
C ASP A 105 -1.09 11.63 -9.51
N ASP A 106 -0.07 11.53 -10.37
CA ASP A 106 0.27 12.53 -11.38
C ASP A 106 -0.31 12.18 -12.77
N PRO A 107 -1.33 12.93 -13.27
CA PRO A 107 -1.91 12.68 -14.58
C PRO A 107 -0.92 12.82 -15.76
N ALA A 108 0.10 13.68 -15.61
CA ALA A 108 1.12 13.86 -16.64
C ALA A 108 2.05 12.65 -16.71
N GLN A 109 2.39 12.08 -15.55
CA GLN A 109 3.17 10.84 -15.47
C GLN A 109 2.35 9.66 -16.04
N ALA A 110 1.09 9.51 -15.62
CA ALA A 110 0.21 8.46 -16.13
C ALA A 110 0.11 8.48 -17.67
N ARG A 111 -0.03 9.67 -18.25
CA ARG A 111 -0.05 9.84 -19.72
C ARG A 111 1.25 9.41 -20.37
N ARG A 112 2.41 9.84 -19.83
CA ARG A 112 3.71 9.44 -20.41
C ARG A 112 3.88 7.92 -20.40
N VAL A 113 3.50 7.27 -19.31
CA VAL A 113 3.60 5.81 -19.20
C VAL A 113 2.79 5.12 -20.30
N THR A 114 1.56 5.56 -20.58
CA THR A 114 0.74 4.97 -21.65
C THR A 114 1.24 5.32 -23.06
N GLU A 115 1.75 6.53 -23.27
CA GLU A 115 2.38 6.95 -24.54
C GLU A 115 3.64 6.10 -24.85
N ASP A 116 4.38 5.67 -23.81
CA ASP A 116 5.55 4.80 -23.92
C ASP A 116 5.18 3.30 -24.02
N GLY A 117 3.89 2.96 -24.05
CA GLY A 117 3.38 1.60 -24.18
C GLY A 117 3.29 0.83 -22.86
N GLY A 118 3.49 1.48 -21.71
CA GLY A 118 3.27 0.91 -20.38
C GLY A 118 1.81 0.98 -19.94
N TYR A 119 1.53 0.47 -18.75
CA TYR A 119 0.19 0.50 -18.15
C TYR A 119 0.15 1.44 -16.95
N ALA A 120 -0.79 2.37 -16.94
CA ALA A 120 -0.91 3.35 -15.88
C ALA A 120 -2.26 3.30 -15.17
N VAL A 121 -2.21 3.37 -13.84
CA VAL A 121 -3.37 3.59 -12.97
C VAL A 121 -3.23 4.95 -12.31
N LEU A 122 -4.19 5.83 -12.55
CA LEU A 122 -4.23 7.16 -11.96
C LEU A 122 -5.08 7.15 -10.70
N VAL A 123 -4.44 7.44 -9.58
CA VAL A 123 -5.04 7.46 -8.24
C VAL A 123 -5.49 8.86 -7.87
N THR A 124 -6.71 9.01 -7.37
CA THR A 124 -7.16 10.26 -6.75
C THR A 124 -7.00 10.18 -5.25
N LEU A 125 -6.14 11.02 -4.66
CA LEU A 125 -5.84 10.95 -3.23
C LEU A 125 -7.02 11.36 -2.33
N ALA A 126 -7.94 12.22 -2.80
CA ALA A 126 -9.15 12.57 -2.05
C ALA A 126 -10.00 11.34 -1.72
N ALA A 127 -10.43 11.20 -0.47
CA ALA A 127 -11.03 9.98 0.06
C ALA A 127 -12.32 9.55 -0.63
N LEU A 128 -13.18 10.51 -0.99
CA LEU A 128 -14.52 10.25 -1.55
C LEU A 128 -14.62 10.57 -3.05
N ALA A 129 -13.49 10.67 -3.75
CA ALA A 129 -13.47 10.89 -5.18
C ALA A 129 -14.17 9.73 -5.92
N ARG A 130 -14.91 10.07 -6.96
CA ARG A 130 -15.58 9.12 -7.87
C ARG A 130 -14.90 9.00 -9.22
N ASN A 131 -14.04 9.92 -9.53
CA ASN A 131 -13.20 9.98 -10.73
C ASN A 131 -12.07 10.98 -10.52
N HIS A 132 -11.03 10.88 -11.32
CA HIS A 132 -9.98 11.89 -11.37
C HIS A 132 -10.37 12.98 -12.38
N PRO A 133 -10.37 14.28 -12.02
CA PRO A 133 -10.85 15.37 -12.90
C PRO A 133 -10.00 15.55 -14.16
N GLN A 134 -8.78 15.06 -14.19
CA GLN A 134 -7.83 15.17 -15.30
C GLN A 134 -7.38 13.79 -15.82
N ALA A 135 -8.19 12.73 -15.63
CA ALA A 135 -7.83 11.41 -16.13
C ALA A 135 -7.71 11.42 -17.67
N PRO A 136 -6.55 11.05 -18.22
CA PRO A 136 -6.41 10.85 -19.66
C PRO A 136 -7.28 9.67 -20.13
N PRO A 137 -7.74 9.65 -21.39
CA PRO A 137 -8.69 8.64 -21.87
C PRO A 137 -8.15 7.20 -21.84
N ASP A 138 -6.84 7.02 -22.02
CA ASP A 138 -6.17 5.72 -22.10
C ASP A 138 -5.53 5.29 -20.77
N VAL A 139 -5.86 5.98 -19.68
CA VAL A 139 -5.37 5.70 -18.33
C VAL A 139 -6.50 5.18 -17.46
N VAL A 140 -6.25 4.14 -16.69
CA VAL A 140 -7.23 3.62 -15.72
C VAL A 140 -7.44 4.67 -14.62
N ASP A 141 -8.66 5.20 -14.53
CA ASP A 141 -9.08 6.04 -13.40
C ASP A 141 -9.50 5.14 -12.22
N GLU A 142 -8.63 5.03 -11.23
CA GLU A 142 -8.83 4.18 -10.07
C GLU A 142 -10.17 4.43 -9.38
N ALA A 143 -10.51 5.69 -9.12
CA ALA A 143 -11.72 6.04 -8.37
C ALA A 143 -13.01 5.65 -9.11
N ARG A 144 -12.97 5.62 -10.45
CA ARG A 144 -14.10 5.23 -11.30
C ARG A 144 -14.18 3.72 -11.50
N GLU A 145 -13.04 3.06 -11.71
CA GLU A 145 -13.01 1.68 -12.21
C GLU A 145 -12.84 0.64 -11.11
N LEU A 146 -11.98 0.92 -10.12
CA LEU A 146 -11.67 -0.04 -9.05
C LEU A 146 -12.90 -0.55 -8.28
N PRO A 147 -13.94 0.26 -7.98
CA PRO A 147 -15.13 -0.24 -7.29
C PRO A 147 -15.88 -1.37 -8.00
N SER A 148 -15.73 -1.51 -9.33
CA SER A 148 -16.42 -2.51 -10.15
C SER A 148 -15.81 -3.92 -10.07
N TYR A 149 -14.56 -4.04 -9.62
CA TYR A 149 -13.89 -5.34 -9.49
C TYR A 149 -14.38 -6.13 -8.28
N ALA A 150 -14.19 -7.46 -8.35
CA ALA A 150 -14.59 -8.36 -7.29
C ALA A 150 -13.82 -8.10 -5.99
N ASP A 151 -14.48 -8.29 -4.84
CA ASP A 151 -13.91 -8.17 -3.51
C ASP A 151 -13.32 -9.49 -2.97
N GLN A 152 -13.17 -10.48 -3.84
CA GLN A 152 -12.47 -11.73 -3.63
C GLN A 152 -11.41 -11.90 -4.71
N PHE A 153 -10.23 -12.36 -4.33
CA PHE A 153 -9.10 -12.53 -5.22
C PHE A 153 -8.45 -13.90 -5.02
N ALA A 154 -8.05 -14.52 -6.13
CA ALA A 154 -7.22 -15.72 -6.16
C ALA A 154 -6.09 -15.50 -7.18
N PRO A 155 -4.83 -15.59 -6.78
CA PRO A 155 -3.71 -15.40 -7.71
C PRO A 155 -3.65 -16.55 -8.70
N TRP A 156 -3.31 -16.26 -9.96
CA TRP A 156 -3.01 -17.30 -10.96
C TRP A 156 -1.72 -18.04 -10.63
N GLU A 157 -0.75 -17.33 -10.09
CA GLU A 157 0.54 -17.87 -9.67
C GLU A 157 0.91 -17.31 -8.29
N SER A 158 1.60 -18.11 -7.49
CA SER A 158 2.12 -17.66 -6.19
C SER A 158 3.56 -17.18 -6.32
N PRO A 159 3.98 -16.15 -5.59
CA PRO A 159 5.37 -15.71 -5.61
C PRO A 159 6.30 -16.79 -5.03
N GLU A 160 7.49 -16.92 -5.62
CA GLU A 160 8.57 -17.68 -5.01
C GLU A 160 9.10 -16.93 -3.79
N PRO A 161 9.35 -17.60 -2.64
CA PRO A 161 9.85 -16.94 -1.42
C PRO A 161 11.13 -16.12 -1.62
N ALA A 162 12.03 -16.58 -2.50
CA ALA A 162 13.26 -15.88 -2.85
C ALA A 162 13.09 -14.84 -3.97
N GLY A 163 11.88 -14.74 -4.57
CA GLY A 163 11.58 -13.72 -5.58
C GLY A 163 11.59 -12.32 -4.98
N THR A 164 11.85 -11.31 -5.79
CA THR A 164 11.89 -9.91 -5.34
C THR A 164 10.47 -9.42 -5.02
N ALA A 165 10.21 -9.04 -3.77
CA ALA A 165 8.96 -8.42 -3.34
C ALA A 165 8.99 -6.88 -3.42
N LEU A 166 10.12 -6.29 -3.04
CA LEU A 166 10.28 -4.84 -2.99
C LEU A 166 11.62 -4.43 -3.60
N ARG A 167 11.59 -3.47 -4.52
CA ARG A 167 12.76 -2.83 -5.13
C ARG A 167 12.79 -1.35 -4.74
N THR A 168 13.95 -0.92 -4.23
CA THR A 168 14.22 0.45 -3.83
C THR A 168 15.58 0.90 -4.36
N GLU A 169 15.92 2.17 -4.16
CA GLU A 169 17.28 2.67 -4.45
C GLU A 169 18.37 1.99 -3.60
N ALA A 170 18.00 1.47 -2.41
CA ALA A 170 18.93 0.75 -1.53
C ALA A 170 19.15 -0.71 -1.95
N GLY A 171 18.33 -1.25 -2.85
CA GLY A 171 18.40 -2.62 -3.35
C GLY A 171 17.07 -3.37 -3.30
N ASP A 172 17.14 -4.66 -3.61
CA ASP A 172 16.01 -5.57 -3.68
C ASP A 172 15.82 -6.33 -2.35
N THR A 173 14.56 -6.54 -1.97
CA THR A 173 14.17 -7.35 -0.80
C THR A 173 13.26 -8.48 -1.27
N ALA A 174 13.56 -9.72 -0.87
CA ALA A 174 12.80 -10.90 -1.25
C ALA A 174 11.48 -11.01 -0.48
N TYR A 175 10.55 -11.83 -1.00
CA TYR A 175 9.25 -12.08 -0.37
C TYR A 175 9.36 -12.68 1.03
N ASP A 176 10.32 -13.58 1.27
CA ASP A 176 10.57 -14.19 2.58
C ASP A 176 11.22 -13.24 3.60
N SER A 177 11.64 -12.06 3.17
CA SER A 177 12.39 -11.09 3.96
C SER A 177 11.69 -9.73 4.09
N VAL A 178 10.69 -9.43 3.25
CA VAL A 178 10.02 -8.12 3.24
C VAL A 178 9.18 -7.89 4.51
N VAL A 179 8.71 -8.95 5.15
CA VAL A 179 8.05 -8.90 6.45
C VAL A 179 9.11 -9.07 7.54
N ALA A 180 9.85 -7.99 7.81
CA ALA A 180 10.95 -8.03 8.75
C ALA A 180 10.44 -8.01 10.21
N PRO A 181 10.95 -8.88 11.10
CA PRO A 181 10.62 -8.84 12.51
C PRO A 181 11.10 -7.54 13.16
N ARG A 182 10.33 -7.06 14.15
CA ARG A 182 10.67 -5.88 14.96
C ARG A 182 10.60 -6.25 16.44
N ASP A 183 11.44 -5.64 17.25
CA ASP A 183 11.39 -5.74 18.70
C ASP A 183 10.37 -4.72 19.25
N TRP A 184 9.11 -4.94 18.93
CA TRP A 184 7.98 -4.12 19.36
C TRP A 184 7.08 -4.91 20.33
N PRO A 185 6.28 -4.23 21.16
CA PRO A 185 5.30 -4.90 22.00
C PRO A 185 4.25 -5.61 21.12
N ALA A 186 3.58 -6.60 21.68
CA ALA A 186 2.49 -7.28 21.02
C ALA A 186 1.36 -6.30 20.65
N ARG A 187 0.80 -6.46 19.47
CA ARG A 187 -0.28 -5.62 18.93
C ARG A 187 0.08 -4.12 18.92
N PRO A 188 1.24 -3.75 18.37
CA PRO A 188 1.68 -2.37 18.40
C PRO A 188 0.72 -1.49 17.59
N ARG A 189 0.54 -0.24 18.04
CA ARG A 189 -0.05 0.80 17.23
C ARG A 189 1.05 1.78 16.85
N VAL A 190 1.45 1.74 15.59
CA VAL A 190 2.68 2.36 15.11
C VAL A 190 2.34 3.60 14.28
N ARG A 191 2.87 4.77 14.66
CA ARG A 191 2.93 5.89 13.72
C ARG A 191 4.07 5.62 12.74
N VAL A 192 3.69 5.37 11.48
CA VAL A 192 4.65 5.17 10.39
C VAL A 192 5.00 6.51 9.73
N SER A 193 6.27 6.68 9.35
CA SER A 193 6.80 7.92 8.78
C SER A 193 7.93 7.63 7.80
N GLY A 194 8.32 8.63 7.01
CA GLY A 194 9.42 8.52 6.06
C GLY A 194 8.97 8.28 4.62
N GLY A 195 9.87 7.77 3.79
CA GLY A 195 9.58 7.44 2.39
C GLY A 195 8.65 6.24 2.26
N LEU A 196 8.01 6.09 1.09
CA LEU A 196 6.98 5.07 0.86
C LEU A 196 7.47 3.65 1.20
N ALA A 197 8.70 3.29 0.81
CA ALA A 197 9.26 1.96 1.11
C ALA A 197 9.31 1.67 2.62
N ALA A 198 9.79 2.62 3.42
CA ALA A 198 9.84 2.49 4.88
C ALA A 198 8.44 2.34 5.47
N VAL A 199 7.51 3.21 5.05
CA VAL A 199 6.10 3.17 5.50
C VAL A 199 5.45 1.83 5.18
N LEU A 200 5.70 1.24 4.01
CA LEU A 200 5.16 -0.06 3.63
C LEU A 200 5.75 -1.21 4.46
N THR A 201 7.06 -1.23 4.66
CA THR A 201 7.73 -2.30 5.43
C THR A 201 7.40 -2.23 6.93
N ASP A 202 7.32 -1.02 7.50
CA ASP A 202 6.92 -0.85 8.89
C ASP A 202 5.44 -1.20 9.12
N ALA A 203 4.57 -0.91 8.13
CA ALA A 203 3.18 -1.36 8.17
C ALA A 203 3.08 -2.89 8.16
N LEU A 204 3.81 -3.58 7.27
CA LEU A 204 3.86 -5.05 7.25
C LEU A 204 4.33 -5.61 8.58
N ALA A 205 5.39 -5.06 9.17
CA ALA A 205 5.90 -5.48 10.47
C ALA A 205 4.87 -5.30 11.60
N ALA A 206 4.17 -4.16 11.62
CA ALA A 206 3.12 -3.90 12.62
C ALA A 206 1.96 -4.90 12.47
N TRP A 207 1.49 -5.11 11.24
CA TRP A 207 0.39 -6.05 10.96
C TRP A 207 0.75 -7.51 11.23
N ALA A 208 2.00 -7.92 10.97
CA ALA A 208 2.51 -9.26 11.30
C ALA A 208 2.44 -9.56 12.81
N MET A 209 2.49 -8.51 13.65
CA MET A 209 2.34 -8.60 15.11
C MET A 209 0.89 -8.37 15.59
N ASP A 210 -0.10 -8.52 14.71
CA ASP A 210 -1.51 -8.20 14.96
C ASP A 210 -1.72 -6.72 15.36
N GLY A 211 -0.83 -5.83 14.94
CA GLY A 211 -0.86 -4.40 15.20
C GLY A 211 -1.71 -3.59 14.23
N SER A 212 -1.60 -2.27 14.33
CA SER A 212 -2.23 -1.28 13.45
C SER A 212 -1.31 -0.09 13.25
N ILE A 213 -1.56 0.69 12.21
CA ILE A 213 -0.75 1.86 11.89
C ILE A 213 -1.55 3.15 11.95
N VAL A 214 -0.84 4.24 12.22
CA VAL A 214 -1.29 5.63 12.06
C VAL A 214 -0.36 6.30 11.05
N LEU A 215 -0.92 6.83 9.99
CA LEU A 215 -0.23 7.63 8.99
C LEU A 215 -0.72 9.06 9.05
N ILE A 216 0.18 10.02 9.13
CA ILE A 216 -0.14 11.45 9.11
C ILE A 216 0.56 12.03 7.89
N ALA A 217 -0.22 12.47 6.90
CA ALA A 217 0.32 13.13 5.72
C ALA A 217 0.96 14.47 6.13
N PRO A 218 2.12 14.83 5.51
CA PRO A 218 2.69 16.15 5.72
C PRO A 218 1.67 17.24 5.35
N ALA A 219 1.57 18.29 6.15
CA ALA A 219 0.72 19.43 5.88
C ALA A 219 1.54 20.72 5.93
N ASP A 220 1.36 21.58 4.94
CA ASP A 220 1.84 22.94 4.96
C ASP A 220 0.85 23.79 5.78
N GLY A 221 1.14 24.06 7.02
CA GLY A 221 0.25 24.87 7.86
C GLY A 221 0.60 24.90 9.35
N ALA A 222 -0.28 25.51 10.15
CA ALA A 222 -0.10 25.55 11.61
C ALA A 222 -0.06 24.11 12.15
N PRO A 223 0.89 23.80 13.06
CA PRO A 223 1.01 22.45 13.59
C PRO A 223 -0.28 22.08 14.34
N VAL A 224 -0.95 21.05 13.86
CA VAL A 224 -1.94 20.35 14.68
C VAL A 224 -1.19 19.82 15.90
N ASP A 225 -1.82 19.82 17.07
CA ASP A 225 -1.23 19.21 18.26
C ASP A 225 -1.07 17.69 18.02
N GLN A 226 0.07 17.33 17.46
CA GLN A 226 0.37 15.94 17.12
C GLN A 226 0.47 15.06 18.37
N LEU A 227 0.99 15.59 19.48
CA LEU A 227 1.11 14.82 20.72
C LEU A 227 -0.27 14.43 21.27
N SER A 228 -1.21 15.35 21.30
CA SER A 228 -2.60 15.05 21.69
C SER A 228 -3.24 14.04 20.73
N ARG A 229 -3.01 14.17 19.42
CA ARG A 229 -3.50 13.21 18.42
C ARG A 229 -2.93 11.81 18.64
N LEU A 230 -1.61 11.67 18.79
CA LEU A 230 -0.97 10.39 19.02
C LEU A 230 -1.43 9.73 20.30
N SER A 231 -1.63 10.53 21.36
CA SER A 231 -2.21 10.06 22.62
C SER A 231 -3.65 9.58 22.44
N ALA A 232 -4.49 10.34 21.74
CA ALA A 232 -5.88 9.95 21.44
C ALA A 232 -5.98 8.69 20.58
N GLU A 233 -5.04 8.51 19.64
CA GLU A 233 -4.92 7.31 18.82
C GLU A 233 -4.22 6.15 19.55
N HIS A 234 -3.81 6.31 20.80
CA HIS A 234 -3.08 5.29 21.58
C HIS A 234 -1.84 4.75 20.86
N VAL A 235 -1.09 5.61 20.19
CA VAL A 235 0.14 5.24 19.52
C VAL A 235 1.14 4.73 20.55
N SER A 236 1.67 3.51 20.35
CA SER A 236 2.65 2.89 21.24
C SER A 236 4.09 2.99 20.71
N ILE A 237 4.24 3.22 19.41
CA ILE A 237 5.52 3.38 18.71
C ILE A 237 5.40 4.57 17.76
N ASP A 238 6.29 5.54 17.89
CA ASP A 238 6.41 6.67 16.95
C ASP A 238 7.71 6.56 16.15
N LEU A 239 7.61 6.41 14.82
CA LEU A 239 8.76 6.31 13.92
C LEU A 239 9.12 7.66 13.27
N ALA A 240 8.44 8.75 13.62
CA ALA A 240 8.78 10.07 13.08
C ALA A 240 9.95 10.74 13.79
N ASP A 241 10.29 10.27 14.99
CA ASP A 241 11.34 10.84 15.84
C ASP A 241 12.68 10.07 15.76
N GLY A 242 12.81 9.16 14.76
CA GLY A 242 13.99 8.31 14.55
C GLY A 242 14.95 8.85 13.49
#